data_fcfdfc3140c9415a9a3ea9839c5c9a8e
#
_entry.id   fcfdfc3140c9415a9a3ea9839c5c9a8e
#
_cell.length_a   1.000
_cell.length_b   1.000
_cell.length_c   1.000
_cell.angle_alpha   90.00
_cell.angle_beta   90.00
_cell.angle_gamma   90.00
#
_symmetry.space_group_name_H-M   'P 1'
#
loop_
_entity.id
_entity.type
_entity.pdbx_description
1 polymer ?
#
loop_
_entity_poly.entity_id
_entity_poly.type
_entity_poly.pdbx_seq_one_letter_code
_entity_poly.pdbx_strand_id
1 'polypeptide(L)'
;RRNAENFTLEEYKEALDYAHKRGVKIFLTLNTIMMEKEMEFLYPNLKVLYEHGLDAVIVQDLGYFKYMKENFPDMEYHGSTQMTVGNHYEAEYLRKLGFTRVVLPREMTFEEIKKIRENTSIELEIFVSGALCICYSGNCYMSSFIGSRSGNRGMCAQPCRKKYENSTGEKGYLLSPKDQLLGFDEIKKLKEIGIESIKVEGRMKDPNYVFETVSYYHDLIDGIKAQEKSSELFNRGYSKGYFYGNDNYIMNKDYSYNLGKNLGLLSGKELKLKSRVVLGDGIIYLSKDFEKLGGGYINKIELKSGDMGRKSAEANEVIVLKDVPRGSKYVFKSYSKEVNDDAQSRMKKEEQRLIISGKFVGH
;
A
#
# COMPACT_ATOMS: atom_id res chain seq x y z
N ARG A 1 0.75 16.61 -2.15
CA ARG A 1 -0.45 16.37 -3.00
C ARG A 1 -1.68 16.98 -2.35
N ARG A 2 -2.58 17.61 -3.15
CA ARG A 2 -3.68 18.47 -2.69
C ARG A 2 -4.68 17.84 -1.70
N ASN A 3 -4.82 16.52 -1.64
CA ASN A 3 -5.80 15.81 -0.79
C ASN A 3 -5.16 15.00 0.34
N ALA A 4 -3.89 15.23 0.65
CA ALA A 4 -3.21 14.65 1.80
C ALA A 4 -2.64 15.78 2.64
N GLU A 5 -2.62 15.63 3.93
CA GLU A 5 -1.81 16.45 4.80
C GLU A 5 -0.35 16.27 4.36
N ASN A 6 0.33 17.38 4.15
CA ASN A 6 1.74 17.41 3.82
C ASN A 6 2.47 18.00 5.02
N PHE A 7 3.67 17.54 5.28
CA PHE A 7 4.53 18.15 6.27
C PHE A 7 4.81 19.63 5.94
N THR A 8 4.82 20.47 6.94
CA THR A 8 5.46 21.77 6.88
C THR A 8 6.98 21.59 6.68
N LEU A 9 7.68 22.64 6.35
CA LEU A 9 9.14 22.57 6.18
C LEU A 9 9.85 22.14 7.47
N GLU A 10 9.40 22.64 8.63
CA GLU A 10 9.97 22.28 9.93
C GLU A 10 9.67 20.83 10.30
N GLU A 11 8.44 20.37 10.15
CA GLU A 11 8.07 18.96 10.37
C GLU A 11 8.87 18.03 9.44
N TYR A 12 9.19 18.49 8.22
CA TYR A 12 10.00 17.69 7.29
C TYR A 12 11.45 17.55 7.77
N LYS A 13 12.05 18.63 8.32
CA LYS A 13 13.37 18.59 8.93
C LYS A 13 13.40 17.67 10.16
N GLU A 14 12.40 17.78 11.02
CA GLU A 14 12.26 16.90 12.20
C GLU A 14 12.15 15.42 11.77
N ALA A 15 11.39 15.15 10.69
CA ALA A 15 11.27 13.81 10.15
C ALA A 15 12.60 13.27 9.57
N LEU A 16 13.38 14.12 8.88
CA LEU A 16 14.73 13.79 8.42
C LEU A 16 15.65 13.43 9.58
N ASP A 17 15.71 14.27 10.60
CA ASP A 17 16.52 14.02 11.78
C ASP A 17 16.12 12.74 12.51
N TYR A 18 14.82 12.51 12.64
CA TYR A 18 14.29 11.31 13.27
C TYR A 18 14.64 10.03 12.50
N ALA A 19 14.50 10.07 11.19
CA ALA A 19 14.79 8.94 10.31
C ALA A 19 16.30 8.66 10.23
N HIS A 20 17.12 9.68 10.03
CA HIS A 20 18.58 9.55 9.91
C HIS A 20 19.22 8.99 11.18
N LYS A 21 18.76 9.42 12.38
CA LYS A 21 19.17 8.83 13.67
C LYS A 21 18.89 7.31 13.75
N ARG A 22 18.05 6.78 12.89
CA ARG A 22 17.68 5.35 12.80
C ARG A 22 18.20 4.65 11.54
N GLY A 23 19.06 5.34 10.78
CA GLY A 23 19.63 4.81 9.52
C GLY A 23 18.62 4.69 8.39
N VAL A 24 17.50 5.44 8.45
CA VAL A 24 16.43 5.41 7.44
C VAL A 24 16.54 6.64 6.55
N LYS A 25 16.56 6.43 5.23
CA LYS A 25 16.53 7.48 4.22
C LYS A 25 15.11 8.02 3.99
N ILE A 26 14.99 9.32 3.70
CA ILE A 26 13.73 9.97 3.31
C ILE A 26 13.81 10.48 1.88
N PHE A 27 12.80 10.13 1.08
CA PHE A 27 12.67 10.54 -0.33
C PHE A 27 11.47 11.48 -0.50
N LEU A 28 11.73 12.69 -0.99
CA LEU A 28 10.68 13.67 -1.27
C LEU A 28 9.98 13.34 -2.60
N THR A 29 8.66 13.23 -2.58
CA THR A 29 7.88 12.92 -3.78
C THR A 29 7.44 14.21 -4.50
N LEU A 30 8.08 14.52 -5.63
CA LEU A 30 7.77 15.62 -6.54
C LEU A 30 7.30 15.09 -7.91
N ASN A 31 6.43 14.08 -7.88
CA ASN A 31 6.03 13.28 -9.04
C ASN A 31 4.75 13.79 -9.72
N THR A 32 4.68 15.08 -9.99
CA THR A 32 3.63 15.70 -10.81
C THR A 32 4.29 16.48 -11.93
N ILE A 33 3.56 16.68 -13.04
CA ILE A 33 3.99 17.61 -14.07
C ILE A 33 3.90 19.02 -13.50
N MET A 34 4.96 19.82 -13.66
CA MET A 34 5.11 21.14 -13.06
C MET A 34 4.73 22.23 -14.05
N MET A 35 4.06 23.26 -13.54
CA MET A 35 3.86 24.52 -14.25
C MET A 35 5.01 25.47 -13.89
N GLU A 36 5.34 26.40 -14.80
CA GLU A 36 6.45 27.33 -14.63
C GLU A 36 6.47 28.02 -13.25
N LYS A 37 5.32 28.58 -12.86
CA LYS A 37 5.14 29.22 -11.54
C LYS A 37 5.33 28.30 -10.32
N GLU A 38 5.17 26.98 -10.53
CA GLU A 38 5.36 26.01 -9.43
C GLU A 38 6.84 25.68 -9.25
N MET A 39 7.62 25.73 -10.32
CA MET A 39 9.08 25.53 -10.26
C MET A 39 9.76 26.59 -9.42
N GLU A 40 9.44 27.88 -9.65
CA GLU A 40 9.98 28.99 -8.87
C GLU A 40 9.61 28.90 -7.38
N PHE A 41 8.36 28.54 -7.09
CA PHE A 41 7.87 28.39 -5.70
C PHE A 41 8.56 27.25 -4.94
N LEU A 42 8.87 26.14 -5.60
CA LEU A 42 9.43 24.95 -4.93
C LEU A 42 10.93 25.08 -4.64
N TYR A 43 11.67 25.87 -5.41
CA TYR A 43 13.12 25.98 -5.27
C TYR A 43 13.60 26.35 -3.87
N PRO A 44 13.10 27.40 -3.20
CA PRO A 44 13.57 27.78 -1.87
C PRO A 44 13.39 26.68 -0.84
N ASN A 45 12.22 26.01 -0.87
CA ASN A 45 11.90 24.92 0.05
C ASN A 45 12.78 23.69 -0.20
N LEU A 46 12.99 23.33 -1.47
CA LEU A 46 13.84 22.22 -1.84
C LEU A 46 15.30 22.47 -1.43
N LYS A 47 15.78 23.70 -1.61
CA LYS A 47 17.14 24.10 -1.19
C LYS A 47 17.34 23.87 0.31
N VAL A 48 16.40 24.31 1.14
CA VAL A 48 16.49 24.10 2.59
C VAL A 48 16.52 22.61 2.95
N LEU A 49 15.69 21.78 2.30
CA LEU A 49 15.69 20.34 2.56
C LEU A 49 16.97 19.65 2.06
N TYR A 50 17.49 20.07 0.90
CA TYR A 50 18.77 19.60 0.38
C TYR A 50 19.92 19.89 1.33
N GLU A 51 20.02 21.14 1.82
CA GLU A 51 21.02 21.56 2.80
C GLU A 51 20.85 20.85 4.15
N HIS A 52 19.64 20.37 4.47
CA HIS A 52 19.35 19.60 5.68
C HIS A 52 19.57 18.09 5.49
N GLY A 53 20.02 17.64 4.31
CA GLY A 53 20.39 16.25 4.04
C GLY A 53 19.27 15.37 3.46
N LEU A 54 18.32 15.96 2.70
CA LEU A 54 17.35 15.17 1.95
C LEU A 54 18.06 14.16 1.04
N ASP A 55 17.73 12.87 1.18
CA ASP A 55 18.45 11.79 0.51
C ASP A 55 18.15 11.69 -1.00
N ALA A 56 16.89 11.83 -1.40
CA ALA A 56 16.51 11.75 -2.80
C ALA A 56 15.17 12.44 -3.09
N VAL A 57 14.92 12.72 -4.37
CA VAL A 57 13.62 13.16 -4.90
C VAL A 57 13.07 12.17 -5.91
N ILE A 58 11.75 11.91 -5.83
CA ILE A 58 11.04 11.07 -6.79
C ILE A 58 10.31 11.97 -7.77
N VAL A 59 10.69 11.94 -9.04
CA VAL A 59 10.25 12.89 -10.08
C VAL A 59 9.50 12.20 -11.21
N GLN A 60 8.62 12.95 -11.87
CA GLN A 60 7.95 12.57 -13.11
C GLN A 60 8.36 13.51 -14.27
N ASP A 61 8.44 14.80 -14.00
CA ASP A 61 8.65 15.86 -14.99
C ASP A 61 10.14 15.97 -15.38
N LEU A 62 10.48 15.69 -16.63
CA LEU A 62 11.86 15.74 -17.11
C LEU A 62 12.41 17.17 -17.18
N GLY A 63 11.57 18.18 -17.44
CA GLY A 63 11.97 19.59 -17.43
C GLY A 63 12.35 20.04 -16.02
N TYR A 64 11.51 19.66 -15.04
CA TYR A 64 11.80 19.95 -13.64
C TYR A 64 13.00 19.14 -13.12
N PHE A 65 13.15 17.89 -13.55
CA PHE A 65 14.35 17.10 -13.28
C PHE A 65 15.62 17.81 -13.75
N LYS A 66 15.64 18.29 -15.01
CA LYS A 66 16.78 19.02 -15.55
C LYS A 66 17.09 20.25 -14.71
N TYR A 67 16.08 21.06 -14.39
CA TYR A 67 16.22 22.24 -13.54
C TYR A 67 16.80 21.88 -12.16
N MET A 68 16.29 20.84 -11.51
CA MET A 68 16.82 20.41 -10.22
C MET A 68 18.25 19.90 -10.33
N LYS A 69 18.58 19.10 -11.37
CA LYS A 69 19.92 18.54 -11.56
C LYS A 69 21.00 19.62 -11.76
N GLU A 70 20.64 20.72 -12.40
CA GLU A 70 21.53 21.87 -12.56
C GLU A 70 21.77 22.62 -11.24
N ASN A 71 20.80 22.65 -10.33
CA ASN A 71 20.87 23.39 -9.06
C ASN A 71 21.31 22.52 -7.88
N PHE A 72 21.06 21.21 -7.92
CA PHE A 72 21.36 20.23 -6.87
C PHE A 72 22.03 18.99 -7.47
N PRO A 73 23.29 19.11 -7.97
CA PRO A 73 23.94 18.05 -8.75
C PRO A 73 24.19 16.76 -7.99
N ASP A 74 24.37 16.83 -6.65
CA ASP A 74 24.68 15.70 -5.79
C ASP A 74 23.42 15.00 -5.23
N MET A 75 22.21 15.54 -5.51
CA MET A 75 20.95 14.92 -5.12
C MET A 75 20.72 13.61 -5.89
N GLU A 76 20.23 12.57 -5.21
CA GLU A 76 19.74 11.37 -5.89
C GLU A 76 18.36 11.63 -6.52
N TYR A 77 18.18 11.16 -7.75
CA TYR A 77 16.92 11.31 -8.50
C TYR A 77 16.34 9.96 -8.84
N HIS A 78 15.09 9.72 -8.40
CA HIS A 78 14.35 8.50 -8.70
C HIS A 78 13.22 8.78 -9.69
N GLY A 79 13.13 7.99 -10.74
CA GLY A 79 12.03 8.04 -11.69
C GLY A 79 10.75 7.50 -11.06
N SER A 80 9.70 8.33 -11.06
CA SER A 80 8.39 7.93 -10.53
C SER A 80 7.73 6.86 -11.38
N THR A 81 6.92 5.99 -10.79
CA THR A 81 6.00 5.10 -11.51
C THR A 81 5.08 5.86 -12.49
N GLN A 82 4.85 7.15 -12.28
CA GLN A 82 4.06 8.00 -13.19
C GLN A 82 4.80 8.32 -14.51
N MET A 83 6.09 8.01 -14.63
CA MET A 83 6.83 8.05 -15.89
C MET A 83 6.50 6.86 -16.81
N THR A 84 5.85 5.82 -16.26
CA THR A 84 5.38 4.64 -17.01
C THR A 84 6.52 3.88 -17.70
N VAL A 85 7.66 3.74 -17.04
CA VAL A 85 8.84 3.05 -17.58
C VAL A 85 8.56 1.56 -17.70
N GLY A 86 8.19 1.11 -18.89
CA GLY A 86 7.73 -0.26 -19.17
C GLY A 86 8.74 -1.15 -19.89
N ASN A 87 9.93 -0.67 -20.20
CA ASN A 87 10.97 -1.43 -20.92
C ASN A 87 12.38 -0.96 -20.57
N HIS A 88 13.37 -1.79 -20.89
CA HIS A 88 14.76 -1.48 -20.57
C HIS A 88 15.35 -0.29 -21.35
N TYR A 89 14.84 0.03 -22.53
CA TYR A 89 15.31 1.20 -23.29
C TYR A 89 14.98 2.50 -22.55
N GLU A 90 13.78 2.61 -22.00
CA GLU A 90 13.38 3.75 -21.18
C GLU A 90 14.17 3.80 -19.86
N ALA A 91 14.34 2.66 -19.17
CA ALA A 91 15.12 2.58 -17.95
C ALA A 91 16.58 3.01 -18.18
N GLU A 92 17.20 2.53 -19.26
CA GLU A 92 18.57 2.90 -19.64
C GLU A 92 18.68 4.36 -20.09
N TYR A 93 17.64 4.91 -20.75
CA TYR A 93 17.59 6.32 -21.08
C TYR A 93 17.60 7.21 -19.83
N LEU A 94 16.77 6.87 -18.83
CA LEU A 94 16.75 7.60 -17.56
C LEU A 94 18.09 7.48 -16.80
N ARG A 95 18.73 6.30 -16.84
CA ARG A 95 20.07 6.12 -16.27
C ARG A 95 21.09 7.09 -16.91
N LYS A 96 21.07 7.19 -18.24
CA LYS A 96 21.96 8.12 -18.99
C LYS A 96 21.67 9.60 -18.69
N LEU A 97 20.43 9.95 -18.35
CA LEU A 97 20.08 11.29 -17.89
C LEU A 97 20.60 11.59 -16.46
N GLY A 98 20.93 10.56 -15.68
CA GLY A 98 21.44 10.69 -14.32
C GLY A 98 20.43 10.34 -13.23
N PHE A 99 19.37 9.61 -13.55
CA PHE A 99 18.54 8.95 -12.54
C PHE A 99 19.31 7.76 -11.93
N THR A 100 19.17 7.57 -10.63
CA THR A 100 19.81 6.47 -9.89
C THR A 100 18.88 5.28 -9.72
N ARG A 101 17.55 5.52 -9.68
CA ARG A 101 16.52 4.50 -9.49
C ARG A 101 15.28 4.79 -10.34
N VAL A 102 14.55 3.73 -10.71
CA VAL A 102 13.24 3.82 -11.37
C VAL A 102 12.22 2.96 -10.64
N VAL A 103 11.06 3.57 -10.32
CA VAL A 103 9.90 2.84 -9.79
C VAL A 103 9.07 2.33 -10.97
N LEU A 104 9.08 1.03 -11.19
CA LEU A 104 8.36 0.41 -12.30
C LEU A 104 6.83 0.49 -12.13
N PRO A 105 6.07 0.47 -13.24
CA PRO A 105 4.62 0.40 -13.21
C PRO A 105 4.11 -0.88 -12.53
N ARG A 106 2.89 -0.83 -11.98
CA ARG A 106 2.26 -1.98 -11.32
C ARG A 106 1.70 -3.01 -12.29
N GLU A 107 1.59 -2.65 -13.57
CA GLU A 107 1.01 -3.45 -14.63
C GLU A 107 1.98 -4.48 -15.21
N MET A 108 3.21 -4.50 -14.72
CA MET A 108 4.25 -5.37 -15.24
C MET A 108 4.20 -6.78 -14.66
N THR A 109 4.48 -7.74 -15.53
CA THR A 109 4.70 -9.13 -15.16
C THR A 109 6.12 -9.36 -14.63
N PHE A 110 6.32 -10.47 -13.91
CA PHE A 110 7.66 -10.87 -13.45
C PHE A 110 8.67 -11.01 -14.61
N GLU A 111 8.24 -11.58 -15.72
CA GLU A 111 9.12 -11.79 -16.89
C GLU A 111 9.55 -10.47 -17.53
N GLU A 112 8.65 -9.49 -17.60
CA GLU A 112 9.00 -8.14 -18.08
C GLU A 112 9.96 -7.44 -17.12
N ILE A 113 9.72 -7.51 -15.81
CA ILE A 113 10.61 -6.97 -14.77
C ILE A 113 12.00 -7.60 -14.90
N LYS A 114 12.08 -8.92 -15.02
CA LYS A 114 13.32 -9.67 -15.20
C LYS A 114 14.08 -9.21 -16.44
N LYS A 115 13.36 -9.06 -17.58
CA LYS A 115 13.96 -8.58 -18.82
C LYS A 115 14.53 -7.17 -18.69
N ILE A 116 13.87 -6.27 -17.95
CA ILE A 116 14.42 -4.93 -17.67
C ILE A 116 15.69 -5.08 -16.85
N ARG A 117 15.67 -5.85 -15.75
CA ARG A 117 16.83 -6.02 -14.86
C ARG A 117 18.05 -6.55 -15.59
N GLU A 118 17.87 -7.50 -16.51
CA GLU A 118 18.95 -8.10 -17.28
C GLU A 118 19.63 -7.12 -18.28
N ASN A 119 18.97 -6.01 -18.61
CA ASN A 119 19.40 -5.08 -19.67
C ASN A 119 19.66 -3.64 -19.19
N THR A 120 19.69 -3.39 -17.89
CA THR A 120 20.05 -2.08 -17.34
C THR A 120 20.75 -2.22 -15.99
N SER A 121 21.59 -1.26 -15.64
CA SER A 121 22.23 -1.18 -14.32
C SER A 121 21.56 -0.17 -13.37
N ILE A 122 20.50 0.54 -13.81
CA ILE A 122 19.76 1.43 -12.93
C ILE A 122 19.05 0.63 -11.84
N GLU A 123 18.98 1.15 -10.61
CA GLU A 123 18.22 0.49 -9.56
C GLU A 123 16.72 0.44 -9.91
N LEU A 124 16.10 -0.71 -9.65
CA LEU A 124 14.68 -0.92 -9.88
C LEU A 124 13.92 -1.01 -8.56
N GLU A 125 12.80 -0.31 -8.48
CA GLU A 125 11.89 -0.37 -7.34
C GLU A 125 10.53 -0.91 -7.77
N ILE A 126 10.03 -1.95 -7.09
CA ILE A 126 8.83 -2.69 -7.45
C ILE A 126 7.78 -2.55 -6.36
N PHE A 127 6.55 -2.18 -6.73
CA PHE A 127 5.43 -2.25 -5.80
C PHE A 127 5.09 -3.69 -5.44
N VAL A 128 5.02 -3.99 -4.16
CA VAL A 128 4.70 -5.32 -3.63
C VAL A 128 3.38 -5.35 -2.85
N SER A 129 2.92 -4.19 -2.38
CA SER A 129 1.67 -4.05 -1.62
C SER A 129 0.97 -2.73 -1.90
N GLY A 130 -0.35 -2.75 -1.84
CA GLY A 130 -1.20 -1.57 -1.88
C GLY A 130 -2.18 -1.53 -3.05
N ALA A 131 -2.83 -0.39 -3.23
CA ALA A 131 -3.91 -0.24 -4.19
C ALA A 131 -3.45 -0.40 -5.64
N LEU A 132 -4.06 -1.33 -6.39
CA LEU A 132 -3.94 -1.37 -7.83
C LEU A 132 -4.78 -0.27 -8.49
N CYS A 133 -4.30 0.23 -9.63
CA CYS A 133 -5.04 1.11 -10.52
C CYS A 133 -5.60 0.29 -11.69
N ILE A 134 -6.78 0.64 -12.21
CA ILE A 134 -7.34 0.04 -13.42
C ILE A 134 -6.60 0.51 -14.69
N CYS A 135 -5.96 1.65 -14.62
CA CYS A 135 -5.29 2.28 -15.74
C CYS A 135 -3.78 2.12 -15.63
N TYR A 136 -3.09 2.27 -16.75
CA TYR A 136 -1.64 2.40 -16.78
C TYR A 136 -1.17 3.49 -15.82
N SER A 137 -0.11 3.19 -15.08
CA SER A 137 0.49 4.12 -14.11
C SER A 137 0.80 5.47 -14.76
N GLY A 138 0.36 6.56 -14.12
CA GLY A 138 0.56 7.92 -14.64
C GLY A 138 -0.40 8.39 -15.72
N ASN A 139 -1.13 7.52 -16.43
CA ASN A 139 -1.91 7.85 -17.62
C ASN A 139 -3.43 7.84 -17.45
N CYS A 140 -3.93 7.89 -16.22
CA CYS A 140 -5.36 7.91 -15.96
C CYS A 140 -5.93 9.32 -16.01
N TYR A 141 -6.82 9.55 -16.98
CA TYR A 141 -7.58 10.82 -17.14
C TYR A 141 -9.06 10.68 -16.76
N MET A 142 -9.52 9.51 -16.33
CA MET A 142 -10.94 9.25 -16.03
C MET A 142 -11.53 10.24 -15.03
N SER A 143 -10.79 10.54 -13.96
CA SER A 143 -11.24 11.50 -12.94
C SER A 143 -11.29 12.94 -13.46
N SER A 144 -10.44 13.30 -14.40
CA SER A 144 -10.44 14.61 -15.05
C SER A 144 -11.65 14.77 -15.96
N PHE A 145 -11.98 13.77 -16.78
CA PHE A 145 -13.14 13.79 -17.66
C PHE A 145 -14.47 13.83 -16.90
N ILE A 146 -14.61 13.04 -15.83
CA ILE A 146 -15.87 12.92 -15.10
C ILE A 146 -16.10 14.10 -14.13
N GLY A 147 -15.04 14.66 -13.55
CA GLY A 147 -15.18 15.63 -12.45
C GLY A 147 -14.10 16.68 -12.37
N SER A 148 -13.40 16.98 -13.48
CA SER A 148 -12.33 18.01 -13.56
C SER A 148 -11.23 17.86 -12.49
N ARG A 149 -10.98 16.62 -12.00
CA ARG A 149 -10.01 16.30 -10.95
C ARG A 149 -8.86 15.48 -11.51
N SER A 150 -7.65 16.06 -11.52
CA SER A 150 -6.47 15.37 -12.05
C SER A 150 -5.97 14.28 -11.09
N GLY A 151 -6.06 13.02 -11.52
CA GLY A 151 -5.48 11.88 -10.80
C GLY A 151 -3.96 12.00 -10.66
N ASN A 152 -3.28 12.47 -11.70
CA ASN A 152 -1.82 12.64 -11.73
C ASN A 152 -1.34 13.70 -10.72
N ARG A 153 -2.18 14.69 -10.41
CA ARG A 153 -1.91 15.71 -9.40
C ARG A 153 -2.43 15.32 -8.00
N GLY A 154 -2.73 14.05 -7.77
CA GLY A 154 -3.16 13.51 -6.48
C GLY A 154 -4.61 13.80 -6.10
N MET A 155 -5.47 14.19 -7.05
CA MET A 155 -6.89 14.51 -6.81
C MET A 155 -7.84 13.45 -7.39
N CYS A 156 -7.39 12.21 -7.58
CA CYS A 156 -8.22 11.14 -8.09
C CYS A 156 -9.50 10.96 -7.25
N ALA A 157 -10.67 11.04 -7.90
CA ALA A 157 -11.97 10.81 -7.27
C ALA A 157 -12.35 9.32 -7.21
N GLN A 158 -11.46 8.43 -7.66
CA GLN A 158 -11.66 6.98 -7.73
C GLN A 158 -12.93 6.56 -8.49
N PRO A 159 -13.22 7.10 -9.70
CA PRO A 159 -14.42 6.74 -10.44
C PRO A 159 -14.48 5.25 -10.76
N CYS A 160 -13.34 4.60 -11.01
CA CYS A 160 -13.27 3.15 -11.24
C CYS A 160 -13.82 2.30 -10.07
N ARG A 161 -13.94 2.87 -8.87
CA ARG A 161 -14.46 2.17 -7.67
C ARG A 161 -15.94 2.40 -7.41
N LYS A 162 -16.68 2.80 -8.44
CA LYS A 162 -18.16 2.92 -8.41
C LYS A 162 -18.80 1.71 -9.08
N LYS A 163 -20.09 1.50 -8.83
CA LYS A 163 -20.88 0.48 -9.54
C LYS A 163 -21.13 0.94 -10.98
N TYR A 164 -20.96 0.04 -11.91
CA TYR A 164 -21.21 0.21 -13.34
C TYR A 164 -22.11 -0.92 -13.85
N GLU A 165 -22.70 -0.72 -15.01
CA GLU A 165 -23.40 -1.72 -15.80
C GLU A 165 -22.75 -1.78 -17.16
N ASN A 166 -22.42 -2.98 -17.64
CA ASN A 166 -21.87 -3.17 -18.98
C ASN A 166 -22.99 -3.39 -20.02
N SER A 167 -22.62 -3.46 -21.29
CA SER A 167 -23.55 -3.64 -22.40
C SER A 167 -24.33 -4.96 -22.39
N THR A 168 -23.87 -5.94 -21.60
CA THR A 168 -24.55 -7.24 -21.41
C THR A 168 -25.47 -7.28 -20.20
N GLY A 169 -25.62 -6.13 -19.47
CA GLY A 169 -26.45 -6.02 -18.28
C GLY A 169 -25.81 -6.50 -16.99
N GLU A 170 -24.52 -6.86 -16.99
CA GLU A 170 -23.79 -7.19 -15.76
C GLU A 170 -23.56 -5.92 -14.94
N LYS A 171 -23.95 -5.95 -13.65
CA LYS A 171 -23.83 -4.84 -12.72
C LYS A 171 -22.85 -5.14 -11.59
N GLY A 172 -22.09 -4.13 -11.15
CA GLY A 172 -21.19 -4.25 -10.01
C GLY A 172 -20.03 -3.28 -10.06
N TYR A 173 -19.02 -3.55 -9.27
CA TYR A 173 -17.77 -2.76 -9.26
C TYR A 173 -16.81 -3.25 -10.36
N LEU A 174 -17.28 -3.22 -11.62
CA LEU A 174 -16.65 -3.86 -12.77
C LEU A 174 -15.22 -3.37 -13.06
N LEU A 175 -14.89 -2.15 -12.63
CA LEU A 175 -13.59 -1.51 -12.84
C LEU A 175 -12.76 -1.41 -11.56
N SER A 176 -13.19 -2.05 -10.46
CA SER A 176 -12.54 -1.92 -9.15
C SER A 176 -11.51 -3.03 -8.93
N PRO A 177 -10.20 -2.79 -9.08
CA PRO A 177 -9.21 -3.81 -8.79
C PRO A 177 -9.08 -4.06 -7.30
N LYS A 178 -8.77 -5.29 -6.94
CA LYS A 178 -8.26 -5.69 -5.63
C LYS A 178 -6.94 -4.99 -5.34
N ASP A 179 -6.51 -4.98 -4.09
CA ASP A 179 -5.16 -4.53 -3.75
C ASP A 179 -4.13 -5.61 -4.09
N GLN A 180 -2.91 -5.17 -4.37
CA GLN A 180 -1.78 -6.07 -4.56
C GLN A 180 -1.21 -6.50 -3.21
N LEU A 181 -0.86 -7.78 -3.09
CA LEU A 181 -0.12 -8.33 -1.97
C LEU A 181 0.74 -9.48 -2.47
N LEU A 182 2.01 -9.20 -2.73
CA LEU A 182 3.00 -10.22 -3.04
C LEU A 182 3.45 -10.90 -1.75
N GLY A 183 3.72 -12.19 -1.81
CA GLY A 183 4.11 -12.98 -0.64
C GLY A 183 5.57 -13.45 -0.73
N PHE A 184 5.88 -14.45 0.09
CA PHE A 184 7.24 -14.97 0.24
C PHE A 184 7.86 -15.42 -1.09
N ASP A 185 7.11 -16.18 -1.91
CA ASP A 185 7.64 -16.74 -3.15
C ASP A 185 7.93 -15.64 -4.19
N GLU A 186 7.08 -14.62 -4.28
CA GLU A 186 7.28 -13.49 -5.18
C GLU A 186 8.47 -12.63 -4.74
N ILE A 187 8.60 -12.34 -3.43
CA ILE A 187 9.75 -11.58 -2.89
C ILE A 187 11.05 -12.33 -3.12
N LYS A 188 11.05 -13.65 -2.91
CA LYS A 188 12.21 -14.50 -3.20
C LYS A 188 12.62 -14.38 -4.67
N LYS A 189 11.67 -14.48 -5.63
CA LYS A 189 11.94 -14.32 -7.06
C LYS A 189 12.53 -12.94 -7.39
N LEU A 190 11.98 -11.86 -6.82
CA LEU A 190 12.50 -10.50 -7.04
C LEU A 190 13.93 -10.36 -6.51
N LYS A 191 14.24 -10.95 -5.35
CA LYS A 191 15.58 -10.96 -4.77
C LYS A 191 16.56 -11.76 -5.64
N GLU A 192 16.16 -12.91 -6.16
CA GLU A 192 16.98 -13.78 -7.01
C GLU A 192 17.40 -13.09 -8.31
N ILE A 193 16.57 -12.25 -8.90
CA ILE A 193 16.94 -11.46 -10.09
C ILE A 193 17.63 -10.14 -9.77
N GLY A 194 17.89 -9.83 -8.49
CA GLY A 194 18.64 -8.65 -8.06
C GLY A 194 17.84 -7.34 -8.10
N ILE A 195 16.56 -7.37 -7.71
CA ILE A 195 15.78 -6.14 -7.50
C ILE A 195 16.26 -5.47 -6.21
N GLU A 196 16.62 -4.20 -6.31
CA GLU A 196 17.26 -3.44 -5.22
C GLU A 196 16.26 -2.88 -4.22
N SER A 197 15.01 -2.59 -4.64
CA SER A 197 14.03 -1.96 -3.77
C SER A 197 12.62 -2.51 -3.98
N ILE A 198 11.92 -2.73 -2.87
CA ILE A 198 10.49 -3.03 -2.89
C ILE A 198 9.70 -1.87 -2.27
N LYS A 199 8.50 -1.60 -2.80
CA LYS A 199 7.68 -0.48 -2.38
C LYS A 199 6.35 -0.94 -1.79
N VAL A 200 6.10 -0.49 -0.56
CA VAL A 200 4.83 -0.65 0.15
C VAL A 200 4.05 0.66 0.06
N GLU A 201 2.77 0.60 -0.33
CA GLU A 201 1.90 1.76 -0.30
C GLU A 201 1.18 1.85 1.04
N GLY A 202 1.51 2.90 1.83
CA GLY A 202 0.92 3.13 3.14
C GLY A 202 0.21 4.48 3.30
N ARG A 203 0.25 5.36 2.26
CA ARG A 203 -0.38 6.67 2.34
C ARG A 203 -1.89 6.56 2.55
N MET A 204 -2.43 7.36 3.47
CA MET A 204 -3.85 7.33 3.89
C MET A 204 -4.27 6.02 4.58
N LYS A 205 -3.29 5.25 5.07
CA LYS A 205 -3.52 4.08 5.89
C LYS A 205 -3.22 4.39 7.36
N ASP A 206 -3.83 3.61 8.24
CA ASP A 206 -3.56 3.68 9.67
C ASP A 206 -2.08 3.29 9.97
N PRO A 207 -1.42 3.91 10.96
CA PRO A 207 -0.05 3.58 11.35
C PRO A 207 0.16 2.09 11.66
N ASN A 208 -0.80 1.42 12.30
CA ASN A 208 -0.69 -0.02 12.60
C ASN A 208 -0.62 -0.85 11.30
N TYR A 209 -1.41 -0.46 10.27
CA TYR A 209 -1.33 -1.11 8.95
C TYR A 209 0.05 -0.94 8.33
N VAL A 210 0.61 0.27 8.36
CA VAL A 210 1.94 0.53 7.80
C VAL A 210 2.99 -0.28 8.54
N PHE A 211 2.95 -0.27 9.86
CA PHE A 211 3.87 -1.02 10.71
C PHE A 211 3.82 -2.54 10.43
N GLU A 212 2.63 -3.15 10.43
CA GLU A 212 2.47 -4.58 10.16
C GLU A 212 2.90 -4.95 8.74
N THR A 213 2.57 -4.11 7.75
CA THR A 213 2.96 -4.37 6.36
C THR A 213 4.49 -4.27 6.18
N VAL A 214 5.12 -3.25 6.75
CA VAL A 214 6.58 -3.08 6.66
C VAL A 214 7.29 -4.20 7.41
N SER A 215 6.84 -4.55 8.63
CA SER A 215 7.40 -5.68 9.39
C SER A 215 7.32 -6.99 8.61
N TYR A 216 6.17 -7.28 7.99
CA TYR A 216 6.00 -8.46 7.16
C TYR A 216 7.01 -8.52 6.01
N TYR A 217 7.17 -7.43 5.25
CA TYR A 217 8.13 -7.42 4.14
C TYR A 217 9.58 -7.43 4.60
N HIS A 218 9.90 -6.85 5.74
CA HIS A 218 11.22 -6.96 6.35
C HIS A 218 11.58 -8.43 6.60
N ASP A 219 10.69 -9.17 7.25
CA ASP A 219 10.89 -10.60 7.50
C ASP A 219 11.06 -11.39 6.18
N LEU A 220 10.26 -11.08 5.14
CA LEU A 220 10.37 -11.76 3.84
C LEU A 220 11.70 -11.47 3.14
N ILE A 221 12.23 -10.25 3.24
CA ILE A 221 13.55 -9.88 2.70
C ILE A 221 14.65 -10.67 3.41
N ASP A 222 14.53 -10.90 4.72
CA ASP A 222 15.46 -11.70 5.52
C ASP A 222 15.30 -13.22 5.29
N GLY A 223 14.36 -13.62 4.43
CA GLY A 223 14.10 -15.02 4.11
C GLY A 223 13.23 -15.75 5.13
N ILE A 224 12.60 -15.00 6.04
CA ILE A 224 11.69 -15.53 7.06
C ILE A 224 10.27 -15.60 6.46
N LYS A 225 9.67 -16.78 6.47
CA LYS A 225 8.28 -16.98 6.04
C LYS A 225 7.32 -16.52 7.14
N ALA A 226 7.10 -15.22 7.23
CA ALA A 226 6.23 -14.60 8.23
C ALA A 226 4.74 -14.75 7.89
N GLN A 227 3.88 -14.61 8.91
CA GLN A 227 2.44 -14.54 8.75
C GLN A 227 2.02 -13.11 8.37
N GLU A 228 1.25 -12.98 7.31
CA GLU A 228 0.66 -11.71 6.90
C GLU A 228 -0.51 -11.32 7.81
N LYS A 229 -0.45 -10.15 8.45
CA LYS A 229 -1.45 -9.64 9.40
C LYS A 229 -2.12 -8.35 8.94
N SER A 230 -1.52 -7.60 8.01
CA SER A 230 -2.04 -6.29 7.59
C SER A 230 -3.42 -6.37 6.93
N SER A 231 -3.78 -7.53 6.35
CA SER A 231 -5.11 -7.80 5.80
C SER A 231 -6.24 -7.85 6.85
N GLU A 232 -5.90 -7.95 8.12
CA GLU A 232 -6.86 -7.82 9.24
C GLU A 232 -7.14 -6.36 9.62
N LEU A 233 -6.27 -5.44 9.19
CA LEU A 233 -6.40 -3.99 9.45
C LEU A 233 -7.03 -3.27 8.27
N PHE A 234 -6.74 -3.71 7.04
CA PHE A 234 -7.34 -3.15 5.83
C PHE A 234 -7.47 -4.24 4.76
N ASN A 235 -8.68 -4.44 4.24
CA ASN A 235 -8.94 -5.45 3.21
C ASN A 235 -10.13 -5.08 2.33
N ARG A 236 -9.89 -4.94 1.03
CA ARG A 236 -10.91 -4.83 -0.02
C ARG A 236 -10.71 -5.88 -1.12
N GLY A 237 -10.16 -7.03 -0.73
CA GLY A 237 -9.70 -8.09 -1.60
C GLY A 237 -8.25 -7.89 -2.01
N TYR A 238 -7.50 -8.99 -2.04
CA TYR A 238 -6.11 -9.03 -2.46
C TYR A 238 -5.91 -9.94 -3.66
N SER A 239 -4.91 -9.60 -4.48
CA SER A 239 -4.43 -10.40 -5.60
C SER A 239 -2.91 -10.24 -5.74
N LYS A 240 -2.30 -11.04 -6.63
CA LYS A 240 -0.90 -10.85 -7.02
C LYS A 240 -0.71 -9.73 -8.06
N GLY A 241 -1.79 -8.99 -8.38
CA GLY A 241 -1.76 -8.01 -9.46
C GLY A 241 -1.45 -8.68 -10.79
N TYR A 242 -0.57 -8.06 -11.55
CA TYR A 242 -0.14 -8.54 -12.87
C TYR A 242 1.12 -9.43 -12.80
N PHE A 243 1.64 -9.75 -11.63
CA PHE A 243 2.94 -10.39 -11.44
C PHE A 243 3.11 -11.71 -12.24
N TYR A 244 2.05 -12.49 -12.36
CA TYR A 244 2.05 -13.75 -13.13
C TYR A 244 1.39 -13.64 -14.53
N GLY A 245 1.12 -12.43 -15.01
CA GLY A 245 0.42 -12.19 -16.26
C GLY A 245 -1.06 -11.87 -16.07
N ASN A 246 -1.86 -12.11 -17.13
CA ASN A 246 -3.29 -11.81 -17.12
C ASN A 246 -4.04 -12.71 -16.13
N ASP A 247 -4.27 -12.19 -14.96
CA ASP A 247 -5.12 -12.80 -13.95
C ASP A 247 -6.52 -12.17 -14.03
N ASN A 248 -7.49 -12.95 -14.52
CA ASN A 248 -8.91 -12.56 -14.59
C ASN A 248 -9.51 -12.25 -13.20
N TYR A 249 -8.79 -12.53 -12.12
CA TYR A 249 -9.23 -12.33 -10.73
C TYR A 249 -8.79 -11.01 -10.10
N ILE A 250 -8.20 -10.10 -10.87
CA ILE A 250 -7.76 -8.78 -10.34
C ILE A 250 -8.94 -7.95 -9.87
N MET A 251 -10.09 -7.99 -10.55
CA MET A 251 -11.25 -7.18 -10.19
C MET A 251 -12.03 -7.76 -9.00
N ASN A 252 -12.50 -6.86 -8.11
CA ASN A 252 -13.48 -7.18 -7.09
C ASN A 252 -14.83 -6.58 -7.49
N LYS A 253 -15.71 -7.41 -8.05
CA LYS A 253 -17.01 -7.00 -8.55
C LYS A 253 -18.06 -6.77 -7.46
N ASP A 254 -17.85 -7.32 -6.28
CA ASP A 254 -18.81 -7.32 -5.18
C ASP A 254 -18.76 -6.03 -4.36
N TYR A 255 -17.53 -5.55 -4.04
CA TYR A 255 -17.30 -4.35 -3.25
C TYR A 255 -15.98 -3.66 -3.58
N SER A 256 -15.90 -2.36 -3.30
CA SER A 256 -14.69 -1.54 -3.61
C SER A 256 -14.05 -0.86 -2.39
N TYR A 257 -14.59 -1.09 -1.21
CA TYR A 257 -14.18 -0.46 0.05
C TYR A 257 -13.66 -1.48 1.07
N ASN A 258 -13.01 -1.00 2.11
CA ASN A 258 -12.52 -1.85 3.19
C ASN A 258 -13.69 -2.49 3.95
N LEU A 259 -13.76 -3.80 3.92
CA LEU A 259 -14.69 -4.60 4.71
C LEU A 259 -13.97 -5.34 5.85
N GLY A 260 -12.63 -5.39 5.81
CA GLY A 260 -11.85 -6.24 6.68
C GLY A 260 -11.84 -7.69 6.21
N LYS A 261 -11.61 -8.62 7.13
CA LYS A 261 -11.42 -10.05 6.84
C LYS A 261 -12.75 -10.81 6.85
N ASN A 262 -13.03 -11.56 5.81
CA ASN A 262 -14.24 -12.40 5.72
C ASN A 262 -14.21 -13.50 6.80
N LEU A 263 -15.13 -13.44 7.75
CA LEU A 263 -15.27 -14.44 8.81
C LEU A 263 -16.15 -15.62 8.44
N GLY A 264 -17.01 -15.49 7.43
CA GLY A 264 -17.85 -16.59 6.95
C GLY A 264 -19.26 -16.20 6.53
N LEU A 265 -20.04 -17.24 6.29
CA LEU A 265 -21.46 -17.16 5.96
C LEU A 265 -22.31 -17.45 7.20
N LEU A 266 -23.37 -16.69 7.38
CA LEU A 266 -24.36 -16.91 8.42
C LEU A 266 -25.36 -18.02 8.03
N SER A 267 -25.66 -18.88 8.97
CA SER A 267 -26.81 -19.80 8.95
C SER A 267 -27.69 -19.45 10.14
N GLY A 268 -28.70 -18.63 9.94
CA GLY A 268 -29.44 -18.03 11.04
C GLY A 268 -28.55 -17.13 11.91
N LYS A 269 -28.32 -17.52 13.16
CA LYS A 269 -27.39 -16.84 14.08
C LYS A 269 -26.03 -17.54 14.19
N GLU A 270 -25.83 -18.67 13.52
CA GLU A 270 -24.60 -19.44 13.57
C GLU A 270 -23.61 -18.94 12.49
N LEU A 271 -22.35 -18.81 12.90
CA LEU A 271 -21.25 -18.45 12.04
C LEU A 271 -20.13 -19.48 12.15
N LYS A 272 -19.90 -20.25 11.08
CA LYS A 272 -18.68 -21.07 10.97
C LYS A 272 -17.52 -20.16 10.60
N LEU A 273 -16.57 -20.04 11.50
CA LEU A 273 -15.44 -19.13 11.37
C LEU A 273 -14.46 -19.60 10.26
N LYS A 274 -14.06 -18.68 9.40
CA LYS A 274 -12.93 -18.87 8.46
C LYS A 274 -11.59 -18.46 9.05
N SER A 275 -11.60 -17.66 10.13
CA SER A 275 -10.40 -17.21 10.83
C SER A 275 -10.73 -16.96 12.31
N ARG A 276 -9.69 -16.95 13.14
CA ARG A 276 -9.76 -16.66 14.57
C ARG A 276 -10.46 -15.33 14.84
N VAL A 277 -11.24 -15.28 15.91
CA VAL A 277 -11.82 -14.07 16.51
C VAL A 277 -11.51 -14.01 18.00
N VAL A 278 -11.42 -12.80 18.53
CA VAL A 278 -11.21 -12.54 19.96
C VAL A 278 -12.27 -11.57 20.51
N LEU A 279 -12.43 -11.52 21.83
CA LEU A 279 -13.26 -10.51 22.48
C LEU A 279 -12.72 -9.10 22.14
N GLY A 280 -13.63 -8.21 21.73
CA GLY A 280 -13.28 -6.86 21.32
C GLY A 280 -13.01 -6.70 19.82
N ASP A 281 -13.00 -7.80 19.04
CA ASP A 281 -12.99 -7.66 17.57
C ASP A 281 -14.25 -6.97 17.09
N GLY A 282 -14.11 -6.04 16.15
CA GLY A 282 -15.22 -5.39 15.47
C GLY A 282 -15.71 -6.23 14.30
N ILE A 283 -17.02 -6.41 14.17
CA ILE A 283 -17.64 -7.13 13.06
C ILE A 283 -18.67 -6.26 12.34
N ILE A 284 -18.85 -6.56 11.06
CA ILE A 284 -19.93 -6.00 10.24
C ILE A 284 -20.73 -7.12 9.61
N TYR A 285 -22.04 -6.86 9.50
CA TYR A 285 -22.99 -7.75 8.84
C TYR A 285 -23.34 -7.19 7.46
N LEU A 286 -23.26 -8.03 6.45
CA LEU A 286 -23.54 -7.66 5.08
C LEU A 286 -24.69 -8.50 4.50
N SER A 287 -25.48 -7.88 3.62
CA SER A 287 -26.48 -8.55 2.78
C SER A 287 -25.82 -9.50 1.76
N LYS A 288 -26.63 -10.20 0.99
CA LYS A 288 -26.16 -11.00 -0.17
C LYS A 288 -25.46 -10.14 -1.24
N ASP A 289 -25.80 -8.86 -1.32
CA ASP A 289 -25.25 -7.91 -2.29
C ASP A 289 -24.12 -7.03 -1.67
N PHE A 290 -23.54 -7.49 -0.57
CA PHE A 290 -22.46 -6.83 0.19
C PHE A 290 -22.83 -5.44 0.75
N GLU A 291 -24.09 -5.14 0.94
CA GLU A 291 -24.54 -3.91 1.58
C GLU A 291 -24.44 -4.05 3.11
N LYS A 292 -23.92 -3.02 3.78
CA LYS A 292 -23.78 -3.01 5.23
C LYS A 292 -25.15 -2.89 5.90
N LEU A 293 -25.52 -3.87 6.71
CA LEU A 293 -26.76 -3.93 7.46
C LEU A 293 -26.61 -3.58 8.93
N GLY A 294 -25.40 -3.71 9.48
CA GLY A 294 -25.10 -3.41 10.86
C GLY A 294 -23.67 -3.78 11.22
N GLY A 295 -23.34 -3.65 12.50
CA GLY A 295 -22.03 -4.04 13.04
C GLY A 295 -21.96 -3.77 14.53
N GLY A 296 -20.90 -4.26 15.15
CA GLY A 296 -20.64 -4.10 16.58
C GLY A 296 -19.35 -4.80 16.99
N TYR A 297 -19.15 -4.90 18.27
CA TYR A 297 -18.00 -5.61 18.82
C TYR A 297 -18.39 -6.99 19.38
N ILE A 298 -17.49 -7.95 19.29
CA ILE A 298 -17.65 -9.28 19.93
C ILE A 298 -17.40 -9.12 21.43
N ASN A 299 -18.47 -8.96 22.18
CA ASN A 299 -18.43 -8.83 23.66
C ASN A 299 -18.53 -10.18 24.39
N LYS A 300 -18.97 -11.23 23.69
CA LYS A 300 -19.10 -12.59 24.21
C LYS A 300 -18.92 -13.60 23.08
N ILE A 301 -18.22 -14.68 23.37
CA ILE A 301 -18.08 -15.81 22.46
C ILE A 301 -18.83 -16.99 23.06
N GLU A 302 -19.82 -17.47 22.31
CA GLU A 302 -20.62 -18.65 22.62
C GLU A 302 -20.43 -19.65 21.49
N LEU A 303 -19.87 -20.81 21.78
CA LEU A 303 -19.76 -21.88 20.79
C LEU A 303 -21.08 -22.63 20.64
N LYS A 304 -21.38 -23.13 19.45
CA LYS A 304 -22.54 -24.00 19.20
C LYS A 304 -22.50 -25.26 20.08
N SER A 305 -21.33 -25.70 20.50
CA SER A 305 -21.12 -26.82 21.44
C SER A 305 -21.62 -26.55 22.86
N GLY A 306 -22.01 -25.30 23.18
CA GLY A 306 -22.45 -24.90 24.52
C GLY A 306 -21.35 -24.35 25.42
N ASP A 307 -20.10 -24.30 24.97
CA ASP A 307 -18.99 -23.71 25.73
C ASP A 307 -19.12 -22.16 25.70
N MET A 308 -19.14 -21.58 26.90
CA MET A 308 -19.36 -20.14 27.10
C MET A 308 -18.18 -19.49 27.82
N GLY A 309 -18.00 -18.20 27.60
CA GLY A 309 -17.02 -17.39 28.33
C GLY A 309 -15.59 -17.48 27.81
N ARG A 310 -15.39 -18.04 26.65
CA ARG A 310 -14.07 -18.05 25.98
C ARG A 310 -13.67 -16.64 25.56
N LYS A 311 -12.35 -16.39 25.60
CA LYS A 311 -11.77 -15.12 25.12
C LYS A 311 -11.52 -15.11 23.60
N SER A 312 -11.47 -16.29 22.97
CA SER A 312 -11.26 -16.46 21.54
C SER A 312 -12.00 -17.68 20.99
N ALA A 313 -12.22 -17.68 19.68
CA ALA A 313 -12.64 -18.85 18.91
C ALA A 313 -11.79 -18.97 17.63
N GLU A 314 -11.46 -20.20 17.28
CA GLU A 314 -10.51 -20.50 16.20
C GLU A 314 -11.23 -20.71 14.84
N ALA A 315 -10.45 -20.74 13.76
CA ALA A 315 -10.97 -21.11 12.44
C ALA A 315 -11.63 -22.50 12.50
N ASN A 316 -12.73 -22.66 11.78
CA ASN A 316 -13.61 -23.81 11.70
C ASN A 316 -14.53 -24.04 12.92
N GLU A 317 -14.36 -23.35 14.05
CA GLU A 317 -15.35 -23.35 15.12
C GLU A 317 -16.64 -22.63 14.69
N VAL A 318 -17.75 -23.00 15.30
CA VAL A 318 -19.05 -22.38 15.04
C VAL A 318 -19.46 -21.58 16.27
N ILE A 319 -19.57 -20.27 16.08
CA ILE A 319 -20.05 -19.37 17.13
C ILE A 319 -21.52 -18.96 16.89
N VAL A 320 -22.20 -18.63 17.97
CA VAL A 320 -23.56 -18.10 17.94
C VAL A 320 -23.53 -16.60 18.19
N LEU A 321 -23.97 -15.81 17.20
CA LEU A 321 -24.02 -14.36 17.28
C LEU A 321 -25.39 -13.90 17.80
N LYS A 322 -25.36 -12.86 18.66
CA LYS A 322 -26.57 -12.16 19.09
C LYS A 322 -26.85 -10.99 18.15
N ASP A 323 -28.07 -10.50 18.15
CA ASP A 323 -28.47 -9.26 17.46
C ASP A 323 -28.08 -9.20 15.98
N VAL A 324 -28.20 -10.33 15.28
CA VAL A 324 -27.92 -10.42 13.84
C VAL A 324 -29.01 -9.67 13.06
N PRO A 325 -28.67 -8.60 12.30
CA PRO A 325 -29.64 -7.87 11.49
C PRO A 325 -30.35 -8.76 10.46
N ARG A 326 -31.65 -8.52 10.24
CA ARG A 326 -32.43 -9.27 9.25
C ARG A 326 -31.81 -9.11 7.84
N GLY A 327 -31.68 -10.21 7.11
CA GLY A 327 -31.12 -10.19 5.75
C GLY A 327 -29.59 -10.33 5.71
N SER A 328 -28.93 -10.44 6.87
CA SER A 328 -27.49 -10.67 6.94
C SER A 328 -27.11 -12.02 6.32
N LYS A 329 -26.08 -11.99 5.46
CA LYS A 329 -25.56 -13.17 4.77
C LYS A 329 -24.09 -13.43 5.09
N TYR A 330 -23.29 -12.37 5.15
CA TYR A 330 -21.86 -12.43 5.42
C TYR A 330 -21.51 -11.70 6.71
N VAL A 331 -20.46 -12.17 7.38
CA VAL A 331 -19.84 -11.46 8.50
C VAL A 331 -18.38 -11.21 8.18
N PHE A 332 -17.93 -9.99 8.38
CA PHE A 332 -16.55 -9.58 8.20
C PHE A 332 -15.99 -9.01 9.50
N LYS A 333 -14.69 -9.25 9.78
CA LYS A 333 -13.94 -8.63 10.86
C LYS A 333 -13.45 -7.27 10.36
N SER A 334 -14.10 -6.20 10.78
CA SER A 334 -13.77 -4.83 10.39
C SER A 334 -12.71 -4.17 11.28
N TYR A 335 -12.46 -4.75 12.45
CA TYR A 335 -11.43 -4.34 13.39
C TYR A 335 -10.85 -5.57 14.10
N SER A 336 -9.54 -5.77 14.02
CA SER A 336 -8.83 -6.82 14.73
C SER A 336 -8.17 -6.26 15.99
N LYS A 337 -8.74 -6.55 17.15
CA LYS A 337 -8.21 -6.08 18.43
C LYS A 337 -6.78 -6.62 18.67
N GLU A 338 -6.60 -7.91 18.47
CA GLU A 338 -5.32 -8.58 18.70
C GLU A 338 -4.18 -7.98 17.85
N VAL A 339 -4.43 -7.77 16.55
CA VAL A 339 -3.42 -7.21 15.64
C VAL A 339 -3.14 -5.74 15.93
N ASN A 340 -4.16 -4.95 16.28
CA ASN A 340 -3.96 -3.55 16.66
C ASN A 340 -3.18 -3.41 17.97
N ASP A 341 -3.52 -4.19 18.99
CA ASP A 341 -2.85 -4.15 20.28
C ASP A 341 -1.37 -4.61 20.17
N ASP A 342 -1.10 -5.67 19.38
CA ASP A 342 0.25 -6.17 19.12
C ASP A 342 1.09 -5.12 18.37
N ALA A 343 0.55 -4.55 17.29
CA ALA A 343 1.24 -3.50 16.52
C ALA A 343 1.61 -2.29 17.40
N GLN A 344 0.67 -1.79 18.18
CA GLN A 344 0.91 -0.66 19.08
C GLN A 344 1.96 -0.98 20.14
N SER A 345 1.91 -2.19 20.72
CA SER A 345 2.90 -2.63 21.72
C SER A 345 4.30 -2.72 21.13
N ARG A 346 4.44 -3.22 19.90
CA ARG A 346 5.71 -3.35 19.18
C ARG A 346 6.26 -1.99 18.77
N MET A 347 5.43 -1.10 18.23
CA MET A 347 5.84 0.27 17.87
C MET A 347 6.42 1.02 19.07
N LYS A 348 5.77 0.96 20.24
CA LYS A 348 6.28 1.59 21.48
C LYS A 348 7.65 1.06 21.91
N LYS A 349 7.93 -0.23 21.66
CA LYS A 349 9.25 -0.82 21.96
C LYS A 349 10.30 -0.35 20.97
N GLU A 350 9.96 -0.23 19.69
CA GLU A 350 10.89 0.24 18.65
C GLU A 350 11.21 1.74 18.78
N GLU A 351 10.28 2.58 19.21
CA GLU A 351 10.54 4.00 19.51
C GLU A 351 11.66 4.21 20.54
N GLN A 352 11.86 3.25 21.43
CA GLN A 352 12.89 3.29 22.47
C GLN A 352 14.28 2.84 21.98
N ARG A 353 14.37 2.26 20.77
CA ARG A 353 15.63 1.77 20.21
C ARG A 353 16.29 2.83 19.34
N LEU A 354 17.39 3.42 19.82
CA LEU A 354 18.32 4.20 19.01
C LEU A 354 19.45 3.27 18.55
N ILE A 355 19.63 3.16 17.23
CA ILE A 355 20.80 2.49 16.66
C ILE A 355 21.94 3.54 16.69
N ILE A 356 22.87 3.40 17.62
CA ILE A 356 24.10 4.19 17.67
C ILE A 356 25.18 3.35 16.98
N SER A 357 25.50 3.66 15.73
CA SER A 357 26.69 3.16 15.06
C SER A 357 27.74 4.29 15.04
N GLY A 358 28.73 4.21 15.90
CA GLY A 358 29.87 5.13 15.92
C GLY A 358 31.18 4.35 15.86
N LYS A 359 32.07 4.70 14.94
CA LYS A 359 33.50 4.35 15.08
C LYS A 359 34.10 5.30 16.11
N PHE A 360 34.42 4.82 17.30
CA PHE A 360 35.29 5.54 18.22
C PHE A 360 36.71 5.45 17.66
N VAL A 361 37.23 6.53 17.13
CA VAL A 361 38.68 6.70 16.90
C VAL A 361 39.22 7.32 18.17
N GLY A 362 39.86 6.49 19.01
CA GLY A 362 40.63 6.99 20.14
C GLY A 362 41.87 7.74 19.63
N HIS A 363 42.05 8.95 20.09
CA HIS A 363 43.29 9.70 20.01
C HIS A 363 44.16 9.35 21.19
#